data_d17bd1e8b628d5cb6f4c115bb253f259
#
_entry.id   d17bd1e8b628d5cb6f4c115bb253f259
#
_cell.length_a   1.000
_cell.length_b   1.000
_cell.length_c   1.000
_cell.angle_alpha   90.00
_cell.angle_beta   90.00
_cell.angle_gamma   90.00
#
_symmetry.space_group_name_H-M   'P 1'
#
loop_
_entity.id
_entity.type
_entity.pdbx_description
1 polymer ?
#
loop_
_entity_poly.entity_id
_entity_poly.type
_entity_poly.pdbx_seq_one_letter_code
_entity_poly.pdbx_strand_id
1 'polypeptide(L)'
;MQMVRYNPWGVDELQNQINRLFTNWGDTESSAATAGWVPPVDIQEYDTRFQLFVDLPGVDPDSVDITLDNGVLTISGERRFPAVPEDEKIVNHRNERGIGAFHRRFILPETVDAEKVKATDNNGVLEISIPKQAKAQPRRIKVAA
;
A
#
# COMPACT_ATOMS: atom_id res chain seq x y z
N MET A 1 -38.65 4.03 11.66
CA MET A 1 -38.73 3.51 10.29
C MET A 1 -37.32 3.07 9.85
N GLN A 2 -37.06 1.80 9.85
CA GLN A 2 -35.77 1.30 9.39
C GLN A 2 -35.79 1.31 7.87
N MET A 3 -34.93 2.13 7.26
CA MET A 3 -34.64 1.99 5.85
C MET A 3 -33.85 0.70 5.65
N VAL A 4 -34.49 -0.32 5.13
CA VAL A 4 -33.83 -1.50 4.61
C VAL A 4 -33.13 -1.05 3.33
N ARG A 5 -31.80 -0.86 3.39
CA ARG A 5 -30.99 -0.70 2.19
C ARG A 5 -31.02 -2.02 1.45
N TYR A 6 -31.73 -2.03 0.36
CA TYR A 6 -31.68 -3.15 -0.58
C TYR A 6 -30.27 -3.21 -1.19
N ASN A 7 -29.54 -4.25 -0.86
CA ASN A 7 -28.22 -4.50 -1.40
C ASN A 7 -28.28 -5.72 -2.33
N PRO A 8 -28.45 -5.50 -3.65
CA PRO A 8 -28.77 -6.59 -4.57
C PRO A 8 -27.58 -7.53 -4.88
N TRP A 9 -26.36 -7.24 -4.41
CA TRP A 9 -25.15 -7.91 -4.88
C TRP A 9 -24.21 -8.42 -3.78
N GLY A 10 -24.65 -8.52 -2.56
CA GLY A 10 -23.79 -8.99 -1.47
C GLY A 10 -22.55 -8.10 -1.24
N VAL A 11 -22.66 -6.81 -1.56
CA VAL A 11 -21.58 -5.82 -1.41
C VAL A 11 -21.09 -5.74 0.04
N ASP A 12 -22.00 -6.00 1.01
CA ASP A 12 -21.62 -6.01 2.43
C ASP A 12 -20.69 -7.17 2.77
N GLU A 13 -20.89 -8.31 2.14
CA GLU A 13 -20.04 -9.49 2.36
C GLU A 13 -18.66 -9.31 1.70
N LEU A 14 -18.66 -8.74 0.50
CA LEU A 14 -17.42 -8.36 -0.19
C LEU A 14 -16.66 -7.28 0.58
N GLN A 15 -17.38 -6.27 1.08
CA GLN A 15 -16.81 -5.21 1.90
C GLN A 15 -16.24 -5.76 3.21
N ASN A 16 -16.89 -6.72 3.83
CA ASN A 16 -16.40 -7.40 5.02
C ASN A 16 -15.17 -8.26 4.75
N GLN A 17 -15.12 -8.93 3.61
CA GLN A 17 -13.93 -9.67 3.19
C GLN A 17 -12.76 -8.74 2.90
N ILE A 18 -13.01 -7.64 2.21
CA ILE A 18 -12.03 -6.59 1.96
C ILE A 18 -11.55 -5.98 3.29
N ASN A 19 -12.48 -5.65 4.19
CA ASN A 19 -12.13 -5.11 5.50
C ASN A 19 -11.32 -6.10 6.36
N ARG A 20 -11.60 -7.39 6.27
CA ARG A 20 -10.81 -8.43 6.94
C ARG A 20 -9.42 -8.55 6.35
N LEU A 21 -9.29 -8.49 5.04
CA LEU A 21 -8.01 -8.42 4.37
C LEU A 21 -7.24 -7.17 4.81
N PHE A 22 -7.89 -6.01 4.84
CA PHE A 22 -7.28 -4.76 5.29
C PHE A 22 -6.94 -4.78 6.77
N THR A 23 -7.75 -5.36 7.62
CA THR A 23 -7.46 -5.49 9.06
C THR A 23 -6.26 -6.42 9.28
N ASN A 24 -6.22 -7.55 8.60
CA ASN A 24 -5.08 -8.46 8.65
C ASN A 24 -3.82 -7.86 8.01
N TRP A 25 -3.98 -6.98 7.03
CA TRP A 25 -2.87 -6.29 6.40
C TRP A 25 -2.36 -5.10 7.22
N GLY A 26 -3.25 -4.44 7.95
CA GLY A 26 -2.93 -3.29 8.80
C GLY A 26 -2.28 -3.67 10.14
N ASP A 27 -2.66 -4.80 10.70
CA ASP A 27 -2.18 -5.26 12.01
C ASP A 27 -0.82 -5.96 11.97
N THR A 28 -0.34 -6.34 10.79
CA THR A 28 0.97 -6.98 10.67
C THR A 28 2.13 -5.99 10.60
N GLU A 29 1.87 -4.77 11.05
CA GLU A 29 2.88 -3.96 11.65
C GLU A 29 3.81 -3.17 10.74
N SER A 30 3.48 -1.94 10.65
CA SER A 30 4.55 -1.00 10.93
C SER A 30 5.02 -1.27 12.35
N SER A 31 6.23 -1.70 12.58
CA SER A 31 6.81 -1.62 13.90
C SER A 31 6.99 -0.13 14.22
N ALA A 32 5.91 0.49 14.74
CA ALA A 32 5.90 1.88 15.17
C ALA A 32 7.01 2.15 16.20
N ALA A 33 7.58 1.08 16.77
CA ALA A 33 8.71 1.15 17.70
C ALA A 33 10.05 1.51 17.01
N THR A 34 10.19 1.24 15.70
CA THR A 34 11.44 1.49 14.96
C THR A 34 11.28 2.48 13.81
N ALA A 35 10.04 2.82 13.46
CA ALA A 35 9.76 3.77 12.39
C ALA A 35 9.62 5.19 12.95
N GLY A 36 10.30 6.15 12.33
CA GLY A 36 10.16 7.57 12.66
C GLY A 36 8.79 8.14 12.26
N TRP A 37 8.13 7.53 11.29
CA TRP A 37 6.78 7.87 10.83
C TRP A 37 6.20 6.73 9.99
N VAL A 38 4.88 6.78 9.79
CA VAL A 38 4.16 5.75 9.03
C VAL A 38 3.46 6.40 7.85
N PRO A 39 3.92 6.16 6.61
CA PRO A 39 3.22 6.69 5.43
C PRO A 39 1.86 6.03 5.28
N PRO A 40 0.80 6.82 4.99
CA PRO A 40 -0.51 6.25 4.70
C PRO A 40 -0.49 5.48 3.39
N VAL A 41 -1.29 4.41 3.33
CA VAL A 41 -1.40 3.53 2.17
C VAL A 41 -2.85 3.27 1.86
N ASP A 42 -3.24 3.46 0.61
CA ASP A 42 -4.49 2.98 0.06
C ASP A 42 -4.26 1.69 -0.72
N ILE A 43 -5.16 0.75 -0.58
CA ILE A 43 -5.11 -0.52 -1.32
C ILE A 43 -6.44 -0.72 -2.02
N GLN A 44 -6.37 -0.98 -3.32
CA GLN A 44 -7.52 -1.29 -4.17
C GLN A 44 -7.36 -2.67 -4.76
N GLU A 45 -8.41 -3.45 -4.73
CA GLU A 45 -8.45 -4.75 -5.38
C GLU A 45 -9.31 -4.68 -6.64
N TYR A 46 -8.72 -5.10 -7.75
CA TYR A 46 -9.41 -5.32 -9.03
C TYR A 46 -9.51 -6.82 -9.30
N ASP A 47 -10.29 -7.19 -10.29
CA ASP A 47 -10.38 -8.59 -10.70
C ASP A 47 -9.03 -9.20 -11.11
N THR A 48 -8.14 -8.36 -11.64
CA THR A 48 -6.87 -8.80 -12.22
C THR A 48 -5.64 -8.46 -11.38
N ARG A 49 -5.76 -7.55 -10.41
CA ARG A 49 -4.61 -7.05 -9.65
C ARG A 49 -5.01 -6.38 -8.35
N PHE A 50 -4.03 -6.22 -7.48
CA PHE A 50 -4.04 -5.25 -6.40
C PHE A 50 -3.27 -4.00 -6.81
N GLN A 51 -3.72 -2.85 -6.35
CA GLN A 51 -3.06 -1.57 -6.57
C GLN A 51 -2.87 -0.88 -5.21
N LEU A 52 -1.61 -0.59 -4.88
CA LEU A 52 -1.27 0.14 -3.66
C LEU A 52 -0.83 1.55 -4.01
N PHE A 53 -1.22 2.51 -3.18
CA PHE A 53 -0.78 3.90 -3.25
C PHE A 53 -0.17 4.27 -1.90
N VAL A 54 1.10 4.60 -1.90
CA VAL A 54 1.85 4.95 -0.70
C VAL A 54 2.27 6.41 -0.78
N ASP A 55 1.85 7.22 0.18
CA ASP A 55 2.19 8.64 0.22
C ASP A 55 3.61 8.84 0.72
N LEU A 56 4.51 9.14 -0.19
CA LEU A 56 5.94 9.36 0.08
C LEU A 56 6.43 10.70 -0.47
N PRO A 57 5.74 11.82 -0.20
CA PRO A 57 6.19 13.11 -0.71
C PRO A 57 7.52 13.50 -0.07
N GLY A 58 8.47 13.94 -0.89
CA GLY A 58 9.80 14.34 -0.43
C GLY A 58 10.77 13.19 -0.18
N VAL A 59 10.38 11.96 -0.50
CA VAL A 59 11.27 10.79 -0.48
C VAL A 59 11.83 10.57 -1.89
N ASP A 60 13.13 10.36 -1.99
CA ASP A 60 13.76 9.99 -3.26
C ASP A 60 13.29 8.57 -3.65
N PRO A 61 12.63 8.41 -4.81
CA PRO A 61 12.16 7.10 -5.25
C PRO A 61 13.26 6.04 -5.36
N ASP A 62 14.47 6.45 -5.74
CA ASP A 62 15.62 5.54 -5.87
C ASP A 62 16.10 5.02 -4.50
N SER A 63 15.75 5.70 -3.42
CA SER A 63 16.11 5.30 -2.05
C SER A 63 15.09 4.38 -1.39
N VAL A 64 13.95 4.16 -2.02
CA VAL A 64 12.89 3.28 -1.49
C VAL A 64 13.24 1.84 -1.82
N ASP A 65 13.24 1.02 -0.78
CA ASP A 65 13.46 -0.42 -0.92
C ASP A 65 12.12 -1.15 -0.86
N ILE A 66 11.86 -1.95 -1.90
CA ILE A 66 10.65 -2.75 -2.02
C ILE A 66 11.07 -4.20 -2.20
N THR A 67 10.68 -5.05 -1.27
CA THR A 67 10.95 -6.49 -1.35
C THR A 67 9.67 -7.28 -1.26
N LEU A 68 9.64 -8.40 -1.97
CA LEU A 68 8.57 -9.40 -1.87
C LEU A 68 9.22 -10.75 -1.62
N ASP A 69 9.05 -11.24 -0.41
CA ASP A 69 9.63 -12.51 0.04
C ASP A 69 8.58 -13.32 0.80
N ASN A 70 8.38 -14.56 0.39
CA ASN A 70 7.40 -15.47 1.00
C ASN A 70 5.99 -14.87 1.16
N GLY A 71 5.53 -14.14 0.16
CA GLY A 71 4.22 -13.48 0.18
C GLY A 71 4.16 -12.24 1.06
N VAL A 72 5.28 -11.75 1.56
CA VAL A 72 5.35 -10.53 2.36
C VAL A 72 5.97 -9.40 1.54
N LEU A 73 5.18 -8.38 1.28
CA LEU A 73 5.64 -7.15 0.65
C LEU A 73 6.14 -6.20 1.73
N THR A 74 7.39 -5.79 1.63
CA THR A 74 8.00 -4.81 2.54
C THR A 74 8.40 -3.58 1.76
N ILE A 75 8.00 -2.41 2.26
CA ILE A 75 8.33 -1.11 1.70
C ILE A 75 9.04 -0.32 2.80
N SER A 76 10.26 0.08 2.56
CA SER A 76 11.05 0.81 3.54
C SER A 76 11.88 1.92 2.89
N GLY A 77 12.24 2.88 3.69
CA GLY A 77 13.04 4.02 3.26
C GLY A 77 13.15 5.06 4.34
N GLU A 78 13.56 6.25 3.96
CA GLU A 78 13.74 7.37 4.88
C GLU A 78 13.33 8.68 4.21
N ARG A 79 12.58 9.50 4.94
CA ARG A 79 12.36 10.89 4.58
C ARG A 79 13.24 11.77 5.45
N ARG A 80 14.07 12.56 4.81
CA ARG A 80 15.04 13.45 5.47
C ARG A 80 14.50 14.87 5.54
N PHE A 81 14.97 15.63 6.51
CA PHE A 81 14.77 17.06 6.51
C PHE A 81 15.42 17.70 5.27
N PRO A 82 14.81 18.77 4.73
CA PRO A 82 15.50 19.55 3.71
C PRO A 82 16.87 20.02 4.20
N ALA A 83 17.84 20.02 3.30
CA ALA A 83 19.19 20.48 3.63
C ALA A 83 19.16 21.96 4.03
N VAL A 84 19.87 22.27 5.11
CA VAL A 84 20.11 23.65 5.54
C VAL A 84 21.40 24.13 4.92
N PRO A 85 21.42 25.30 4.25
CA PRO A 85 22.68 25.88 3.73
C PRO A 85 23.72 26.02 4.83
N GLU A 86 25.02 25.79 4.50
CA GLU A 86 26.10 25.80 5.47
C GLU A 86 26.30 27.13 6.20
N ASP A 87 25.98 28.25 5.52
CA ASP A 87 26.10 29.59 6.01
C ASP A 87 24.83 30.14 6.70
N GLU A 88 23.79 29.30 6.80
CA GLU A 88 22.51 29.66 7.40
C GLU A 88 22.23 28.83 8.63
N LYS A 89 21.48 29.40 9.56
CA LYS A 89 21.02 28.74 10.78
C LYS A 89 19.52 28.88 10.92
N ILE A 90 18.87 27.77 11.23
CA ILE A 90 17.45 27.80 11.57
C ILE A 90 17.31 28.45 12.96
N VAL A 91 16.59 29.57 13.03
CA VAL A 91 16.32 30.28 14.28
C VAL A 91 15.11 29.68 15.01
N ASN A 92 14.04 29.39 14.25
CA ASN A 92 12.84 28.75 14.78
C ASN A 92 12.31 27.78 13.72
N HIS A 93 11.73 26.69 14.18
CA HIS A 93 11.08 25.75 13.28
C HIS A 93 9.83 25.14 13.92
N ARG A 94 8.90 24.74 13.05
CA ARG A 94 7.77 23.89 13.42
C ARG A 94 7.82 22.65 12.53
N ASN A 95 7.82 21.48 13.12
CA ASN A 95 7.88 20.20 12.43
C ASN A 95 6.57 19.45 12.64
N GLU A 96 5.70 19.44 11.65
CA GLU A 96 4.42 18.73 11.67
C GLU A 96 4.44 17.53 10.71
N ARG A 97 5.41 17.50 9.81
CA ARG A 97 5.58 16.39 8.85
C ARG A 97 6.36 15.27 9.50
N GLY A 98 5.91 14.01 9.28
CA GLY A 98 6.68 12.86 9.70
C GLY A 98 8.01 12.77 8.97
N ILE A 99 9.09 12.60 9.70
CA ILE A 99 10.47 12.53 9.20
C ILE A 99 11.16 11.31 9.79
N GLY A 100 12.09 10.76 9.06
CA GLY A 100 12.91 9.62 9.45
C GLY A 100 12.59 8.36 8.69
N ALA A 101 13.03 7.24 9.22
CA ALA A 101 12.83 5.94 8.63
C ALA A 101 11.35 5.55 8.65
N PHE A 102 10.90 4.91 7.59
CA PHE A 102 9.58 4.28 7.52
C PHE A 102 9.71 2.82 7.10
N HIS A 103 8.74 2.05 7.51
CA HIS A 103 8.67 0.63 7.21
C HIS A 103 7.21 0.22 7.15
N ARG A 104 6.76 -0.30 6.00
CA ARG A 104 5.42 -0.86 5.83
C ARG A 104 5.54 -2.30 5.36
N ARG A 105 4.68 -3.13 5.88
CA ARG A 105 4.71 -4.56 5.61
C ARG A 105 3.31 -5.08 5.35
N PHE A 106 3.14 -5.83 4.25
CA PHE A 106 1.85 -6.36 3.83
C PHE A 106 1.98 -7.85 3.51
N ILE A 107 1.07 -8.65 4.06
CA ILE A 107 0.97 -10.05 3.71
C ILE A 107 0.04 -10.16 2.50
N LEU A 108 0.57 -10.65 1.38
CA LEU A 108 -0.18 -10.80 0.15
C LEU A 108 -0.83 -12.20 0.07
N PRO A 109 -2.02 -12.31 -0.57
CA PRO A 109 -2.60 -13.60 -0.88
C PRO A 109 -1.69 -14.43 -1.79
N GLU A 110 -1.79 -15.76 -1.71
CA GLU A 110 -1.06 -16.68 -2.58
C GLU A 110 -1.44 -16.56 -4.06
N THR A 111 -2.53 -15.85 -4.34
CA THR A 111 -3.07 -15.63 -5.69
C THR A 111 -2.30 -14.60 -6.50
N VAL A 112 -1.35 -13.89 -5.90
CA VAL A 112 -0.57 -12.87 -6.61
C VAL A 112 0.59 -13.48 -7.40
N ASP A 113 0.94 -12.80 -8.50
CA ASP A 113 2.12 -13.14 -9.28
C ASP A 113 3.28 -12.23 -8.86
N ALA A 114 4.15 -12.79 -8.03
CA ALA A 114 5.27 -12.05 -7.44
C ALA A 114 6.28 -11.56 -8.47
N GLU A 115 6.39 -12.22 -9.61
CA GLU A 115 7.36 -11.86 -10.66
C GLU A 115 6.92 -10.65 -11.49
N LYS A 116 5.64 -10.30 -11.41
CA LYS A 116 5.05 -9.20 -12.21
C LYS A 116 4.73 -7.96 -11.40
N VAL A 117 5.22 -7.85 -10.20
CA VAL A 117 5.05 -6.65 -9.38
C VAL A 117 5.82 -5.49 -10.00
N LYS A 118 5.16 -4.34 -10.12
CA LYS A 118 5.74 -3.10 -10.65
C LYS A 118 5.48 -1.96 -9.68
N ALA A 119 6.47 -1.09 -9.56
CA ALA A 119 6.36 0.11 -8.74
C ALA A 119 6.78 1.33 -9.55
N THR A 120 6.01 2.40 -9.46
CA THR A 120 6.28 3.68 -10.11
C THR A 120 6.03 4.83 -9.14
N ASP A 121 6.81 5.88 -9.23
CA ASP A 121 6.53 7.13 -8.50
C ASP A 121 5.73 8.08 -9.37
N ASN A 122 4.68 8.65 -8.80
CA ASN A 122 3.85 9.65 -9.44
C ASN A 122 3.60 10.80 -8.47
N ASN A 123 4.33 11.89 -8.63
CA ASN A 123 4.20 13.10 -7.81
C ASN A 123 4.31 12.84 -6.29
N GLY A 124 5.20 11.97 -5.89
CA GLY A 124 5.40 11.61 -4.47
C GLY A 124 4.47 10.52 -3.96
N VAL A 125 3.63 9.96 -4.81
CA VAL A 125 2.83 8.78 -4.50
C VAL A 125 3.49 7.57 -5.16
N LEU A 126 3.93 6.62 -4.36
CA LEU A 126 4.45 5.36 -4.86
C LEU A 126 3.28 4.45 -5.20
N GLU A 127 3.15 4.12 -6.47
CA GLU A 127 2.11 3.23 -6.99
C GLU A 127 2.69 1.84 -7.22
N ILE A 128 2.13 0.84 -6.56
CA ILE A 128 2.57 -0.56 -6.68
C ILE A 128 1.44 -1.39 -7.27
N SER A 129 1.70 -1.97 -8.43
CA SER A 129 0.78 -2.88 -9.10
C SER A 129 1.20 -4.33 -8.84
N ILE A 130 0.29 -5.11 -8.30
CA ILE A 130 0.51 -6.51 -7.94
C ILE A 130 -0.50 -7.37 -8.69
N PRO A 131 -0.14 -7.90 -9.87
CA PRO A 131 -1.06 -8.73 -10.65
C PRO A 131 -1.42 -10.02 -9.93
N LYS A 132 -2.65 -10.46 -10.14
CA LYS A 132 -3.08 -11.80 -9.73
C LYS A 132 -2.62 -12.83 -10.77
N GLN A 133 -2.33 -14.03 -10.32
CA GLN A 133 -2.06 -15.13 -11.22
C GLN A 133 -3.25 -15.37 -12.16
N ALA A 134 -3.02 -15.75 -13.39
CA ALA A 134 -4.08 -15.95 -14.38
C ALA A 134 -5.16 -16.94 -13.92
N LYS A 135 -4.78 -17.98 -13.19
CA LYS A 135 -5.71 -18.97 -12.61
C LYS A 135 -6.60 -18.41 -11.49
N ALA A 136 -6.20 -17.29 -10.88
CA ALA A 136 -6.93 -16.64 -9.78
C ALA A 136 -7.86 -15.52 -10.27
N GLN A 137 -7.79 -15.17 -11.55
CA GLN A 137 -8.64 -14.16 -12.16
C GLN A 137 -10.00 -14.73 -12.55
N PRO A 138 -11.06 -13.91 -12.57
CA PRO A 138 -12.37 -14.35 -13.05
C PRO A 138 -12.29 -14.91 -14.46
N ARG A 139 -12.95 -16.03 -14.67
CA ARG A 139 -12.93 -16.74 -15.94
C ARG A 139 -14.33 -16.79 -16.53
N ARG A 140 -14.45 -16.38 -17.79
CA ARG A 140 -15.69 -16.52 -18.53
C ARG A 140 -15.81 -17.93 -19.11
N ILE A 141 -16.92 -18.60 -18.81
CA ILE A 141 -17.19 -19.95 -19.29
C ILE A 141 -18.22 -19.84 -20.43
N LYS A 142 -17.87 -20.40 -21.60
CA LYS A 142 -18.82 -20.54 -22.70
C LYS A 142 -19.68 -21.78 -22.48
N VAL A 143 -20.99 -21.62 -22.65
CA VAL A 143 -21.93 -22.76 -22.63
C VAL A 143 -21.84 -23.45 -23.99
N ALA A 144 -21.53 -24.74 -23.98
CA ALA A 144 -21.60 -25.58 -25.19
C ALA A 144 -23.07 -25.90 -25.53
N ALA A 145 -23.45 -25.74 -26.76
CA ALA A 145 -24.77 -26.09 -27.25
C ALA A 145 -24.87 -27.58 -27.56
#